data_123073e84c1661d8b00cc95fa6603390
#
_entry.id   123073e84c1661d8b00cc95fa6603390
#
_cell.length_a   1.000
_cell.length_b   1.000
_cell.length_c   1.000
_cell.angle_alpha   90.00
_cell.angle_beta   90.00
_cell.angle_gamma   90.00
#
_symmetry.space_group_name_H-M   'P 1'
#
loop_
_entity.id
_entity.type
_entity.pdbx_description
1 polymer ?
#
loop_
_entity_poly.entity_id
_entity_poly.type
_entity_poly.pdbx_seq_one_letter_code
_entity_poly.pdbx_strand_id
1 'polypeptide(L)'
;MVWEIDESRRKGAQGYEVLSPEDDPRRDYTSVYDASGSVEVLNDLVGRLAKGGEIVLAGFYTTPISFAFPPAFMKEARFRVAAEWTHDDLAATRALVEGGQLSLDDLITHQARHENARAAYHQAFTDPDCLKMILNWKDVS
;
A
#
# COMPACT_ATOMS: atom_id res chain seq x y z
N MET A 1 -6.58 -4.65 -9.33
CA MET A 1 -6.77 -3.20 -9.48
C MET A 1 -6.18 -2.49 -8.28
N VAL A 2 -5.46 -1.40 -8.48
CA VAL A 2 -4.90 -0.52 -7.43
C VAL A 2 -5.42 0.89 -7.65
N TRP A 3 -5.71 1.61 -6.59
CA TRP A 3 -6.02 3.04 -6.63
C TRP A 3 -4.83 3.85 -6.13
N GLU A 4 -4.48 4.87 -6.89
CA GLU A 4 -3.46 5.84 -6.54
C GLU A 4 -3.92 7.24 -6.95
N ILE A 5 -3.92 8.17 -6.01
CA ILE A 5 -4.33 9.55 -6.24
C ILE A 5 -3.24 10.36 -6.93
N ASP A 6 -1.97 10.03 -6.68
CA ASP A 6 -0.83 10.68 -7.30
C ASP A 6 -0.60 10.15 -8.73
N GLU A 7 -0.80 11.01 -9.71
CA GLU A 7 -0.64 10.64 -11.12
C GLU A 7 0.78 10.17 -11.46
N SER A 8 1.80 10.72 -10.80
CA SER A 8 3.19 10.33 -11.03
C SER A 8 3.45 8.87 -10.62
N ARG A 9 2.76 8.40 -9.60
CA ARG A 9 2.89 7.04 -9.05
C ARG A 9 2.04 5.99 -9.77
N ARG A 10 1.12 6.41 -10.66
CA ARG A 10 0.32 5.48 -11.47
C ARG A 10 1.13 4.84 -12.59
N LYS A 11 2.31 5.39 -12.89
CA LYS A 11 3.18 4.92 -13.98
C LYS A 11 4.03 3.74 -13.50
N GLY A 12 4.31 2.78 -14.41
CA GLY A 12 5.23 1.67 -14.15
C GLY A 12 4.61 0.41 -13.56
N ALA A 13 3.32 0.38 -13.28
CA ALA A 13 2.65 -0.84 -12.81
C ALA A 13 2.73 -1.95 -13.88
N GLN A 14 3.19 -3.12 -13.49
CA GLN A 14 3.27 -4.28 -14.36
C GLN A 14 2.30 -5.36 -13.89
N GLY A 15 1.43 -5.81 -14.81
CA GLY A 15 0.52 -6.92 -14.54
C GLY A 15 -0.77 -6.56 -13.80
N TYR A 16 -1.00 -5.29 -13.44
CA TYR A 16 -2.23 -4.83 -12.82
C TYR A 16 -2.57 -3.39 -13.24
N GLU A 17 -3.85 -3.06 -13.15
CA GLU A 17 -4.36 -1.74 -13.49
C GLU A 17 -4.27 -0.80 -12.29
N VAL A 18 -3.78 0.44 -12.53
CA VAL A 18 -3.74 1.51 -11.54
C VAL A 18 -4.59 2.66 -12.04
N LEU A 19 -5.59 3.07 -11.26
CA LEU A 19 -6.53 4.12 -11.61
C LEU A 19 -6.61 5.19 -10.49
N SER A 20 -7.09 6.37 -10.84
CA SER A 20 -7.69 7.24 -9.84
C SER A 20 -8.95 6.59 -9.28
N PRO A 21 -9.23 6.73 -7.97
CA PRO A 21 -10.51 6.27 -7.42
C PRO A 21 -11.74 6.77 -8.18
N GLU A 22 -11.66 7.98 -8.75
CA GLU A 22 -12.74 8.61 -9.49
C GLU A 22 -13.05 7.91 -10.82
N ASP A 23 -12.01 7.34 -11.43
CA ASP A 23 -12.12 6.67 -12.73
C ASP A 23 -12.63 5.23 -12.63
N ASP A 24 -12.72 4.69 -11.41
CA ASP A 24 -13.20 3.33 -11.18
C ASP A 24 -14.73 3.29 -10.97
N PRO A 25 -15.50 2.76 -11.92
CA PRO A 25 -16.94 2.65 -11.78
C PRO A 25 -17.40 1.49 -10.89
N ARG A 26 -16.51 0.60 -10.51
CA ARG A 26 -16.84 -0.67 -9.84
C ARG A 26 -17.39 -0.46 -8.43
N ARG A 27 -18.42 -1.25 -8.06
CA ARG A 27 -19.17 -1.15 -6.79
C ARG A 27 -19.48 -2.53 -6.18
N ASP A 28 -18.70 -3.54 -6.50
CA ASP A 28 -18.93 -4.94 -6.09
C ASP A 28 -17.63 -5.63 -5.63
N TYR A 29 -16.73 -4.89 -4.98
CA TYR A 29 -15.51 -5.47 -4.43
C TYR A 29 -15.81 -6.40 -3.25
N THR A 30 -15.35 -7.63 -3.33
CA THR A 30 -15.47 -8.60 -2.23
C THR A 30 -14.41 -8.42 -1.17
N SER A 31 -13.25 -7.86 -1.54
CA SER A 31 -12.15 -7.55 -0.63
C SER A 31 -11.41 -6.30 -1.10
N VAL A 32 -11.13 -5.41 -0.18
CA VAL A 32 -10.35 -4.18 -0.41
C VAL A 32 -9.25 -4.12 0.65
N TYR A 33 -8.01 -3.87 0.22
CA TYR A 33 -6.89 -3.60 1.10
C TYR A 33 -6.61 -2.11 1.10
N ASP A 34 -6.87 -1.45 2.22
CA ASP A 34 -6.58 -0.03 2.39
C ASP A 34 -5.20 0.16 3.03
N ALA A 35 -4.24 0.58 2.22
CA ALA A 35 -2.89 0.93 2.64
C ALA A 35 -2.65 2.45 2.65
N SER A 36 -3.71 3.27 2.49
CA SER A 36 -3.59 4.73 2.40
C SER A 36 -3.24 5.40 3.73
N GLY A 37 -3.67 4.82 4.85
CA GLY A 37 -3.59 5.44 6.18
C GLY A 37 -4.56 6.62 6.36
N SER A 38 -5.43 6.91 5.38
CA SER A 38 -6.44 7.97 5.46
C SER A 38 -7.77 7.42 5.96
N VAL A 39 -8.31 8.03 7.01
CA VAL A 39 -9.65 7.68 7.51
C VAL A 39 -10.77 8.21 6.61
N GLU A 40 -10.48 9.19 5.78
CA GLU A 40 -11.46 9.86 4.92
C GLU A 40 -11.96 8.96 3.79
N VAL A 41 -11.12 8.03 3.32
CA VAL A 41 -11.44 7.12 2.23
C VAL A 41 -12.44 6.03 2.62
N LEU A 42 -12.61 5.73 3.91
CA LEU A 42 -13.38 4.57 4.38
C LEU A 42 -14.84 4.56 3.95
N ASN A 43 -15.49 5.73 3.91
CA ASN A 43 -16.89 5.81 3.46
C ASN A 43 -17.04 5.52 1.97
N ASP A 44 -16.07 5.94 1.15
CA ASP A 44 -16.06 5.59 -0.27
C ASP A 44 -15.81 4.09 -0.45
N LEU A 45 -14.84 3.52 0.27
CA LEU A 45 -14.57 2.08 0.23
C LEU A 45 -15.80 1.25 0.61
N VAL A 46 -16.53 1.63 1.67
CA VAL A 46 -17.79 0.98 2.06
C VAL A 46 -18.80 1.04 0.91
N GLY A 47 -18.94 2.20 0.25
CA GLY A 47 -19.83 2.37 -0.88
C GLY A 47 -19.52 1.44 -2.06
N ARG A 48 -18.26 1.05 -2.20
CA ARG A 48 -17.76 0.19 -3.29
C ARG A 48 -17.76 -1.31 -3.00
N LEU A 49 -18.01 -1.71 -1.75
CA LEU A 49 -18.11 -3.13 -1.41
C LEU A 49 -19.29 -3.83 -2.09
N ALA A 50 -19.09 -5.08 -2.42
CA ALA A 50 -20.18 -6.03 -2.54
C ALA A 50 -20.84 -6.25 -1.18
N LYS A 51 -22.06 -6.80 -1.18
CA LYS A 51 -22.71 -7.23 0.08
C LYS A 51 -21.87 -8.32 0.75
N GLY A 52 -21.57 -8.16 2.03
CA GLY A 52 -20.70 -9.07 2.78
C GLY A 52 -19.21 -8.91 2.49
N GLY A 53 -18.82 -7.87 1.75
CA GLY A 53 -17.41 -7.58 1.44
C GLY A 53 -16.61 -7.15 2.65
N GLU A 54 -15.29 -7.24 2.54
CA GLU A 54 -14.33 -6.94 3.60
C GLU A 54 -13.41 -5.78 3.22
N ILE A 55 -13.16 -4.89 4.18
CA ILE A 55 -12.08 -3.90 4.12
C ILE A 55 -10.98 -4.35 5.09
N VAL A 56 -9.78 -4.59 4.58
CA VAL A 56 -8.58 -4.86 5.37
C VAL A 56 -7.83 -3.57 5.58
N LEU A 57 -7.76 -3.11 6.81
CA LEU A 57 -7.05 -1.90 7.21
C LEU A 57 -5.56 -2.24 7.34
N ALA A 58 -4.77 -1.91 6.33
CA ALA A 58 -3.34 -2.20 6.25
C ALA A 58 -2.47 -0.94 6.30
N GLY A 59 -3.08 0.24 6.33
CA GLY A 59 -2.38 1.52 6.52
C GLY A 59 -2.09 1.84 7.99
N PHE A 60 -1.27 2.85 8.21
CA PHE A 60 -1.05 3.45 9.54
C PHE A 60 -1.97 4.65 9.72
N TYR A 61 -2.94 4.53 10.60
CA TYR A 61 -3.94 5.56 10.88
C TYR A 61 -3.54 6.33 12.14
N THR A 62 -3.32 7.63 12.02
CA THR A 62 -2.92 8.51 13.13
C THR A 62 -4.11 9.08 13.91
N THR A 63 -5.31 8.96 13.38
CA THR A 63 -6.56 9.41 13.98
C THR A 63 -7.53 8.26 14.19
N PRO A 64 -8.49 8.36 15.12
CA PRO A 64 -9.51 7.33 15.31
C PRO A 64 -10.28 7.05 14.03
N ILE A 65 -10.45 5.78 13.70
CA ILE A 65 -11.20 5.33 12.55
C ILE A 65 -12.69 5.57 12.79
N SER A 66 -13.35 6.20 11.81
CA SER A 66 -14.80 6.42 11.82
C SER A 66 -15.38 6.18 10.43
N PHE A 67 -16.62 5.71 10.40
CA PHE A 67 -17.38 5.50 9.16
C PHE A 67 -18.87 5.66 9.41
N ALA A 68 -19.63 5.90 8.33
CA ALA A 68 -21.08 5.99 8.40
C ALA A 68 -21.68 4.59 8.56
N PHE A 69 -22.32 4.34 9.71
CA PHE A 69 -22.88 3.02 10.03
C PHE A 69 -23.98 2.56 9.06
N PRO A 70 -24.97 3.39 8.64
CA PRO A 70 -26.07 2.92 7.81
C PRO A 70 -25.61 2.28 6.47
N PRO A 71 -24.73 2.89 5.67
CA PRO A 71 -24.25 2.23 4.45
C PRO A 71 -23.42 0.97 4.74
N ALA A 72 -22.61 0.96 5.81
CA ALA A 72 -21.87 -0.23 6.20
C ALA A 72 -22.80 -1.39 6.62
N PHE A 73 -23.87 -1.09 7.35
CA PHE A 73 -24.92 -2.05 7.72
C PHE A 73 -25.61 -2.62 6.48
N MET A 74 -26.02 -1.80 5.52
CA MET A 74 -26.68 -2.25 4.30
C MET A 74 -25.79 -3.13 3.42
N LYS A 75 -24.48 -2.90 3.46
CA LYS A 75 -23.47 -3.71 2.77
C LYS A 75 -23.05 -4.95 3.55
N GLU A 76 -23.49 -5.10 4.82
CA GLU A 76 -22.95 -6.14 5.71
C GLU A 76 -21.42 -6.11 5.73
N ALA A 77 -20.85 -4.88 5.75
CA ALA A 77 -19.43 -4.65 5.62
C ALA A 77 -18.65 -5.28 6.78
N ARG A 78 -17.55 -5.92 6.45
CA ARG A 78 -16.59 -6.46 7.41
C ARG A 78 -15.33 -5.60 7.43
N PHE A 79 -14.79 -5.37 8.63
CA PHE A 79 -13.53 -4.67 8.81
C PHE A 79 -12.55 -5.58 9.55
N ARG A 80 -11.34 -5.65 9.03
CA ARG A 80 -10.26 -6.40 9.66
C ARG A 80 -8.99 -5.56 9.66
N VAL A 81 -8.29 -5.54 10.77
CA VAL A 81 -6.96 -4.93 10.83
C VAL A 81 -5.94 -5.95 10.33
N ALA A 82 -5.05 -5.53 9.45
CA ALA A 82 -3.93 -6.35 9.02
C ALA A 82 -3.01 -6.62 10.21
N ALA A 83 -2.54 -7.85 10.33
CA ALA A 83 -1.54 -8.22 11.33
C ALA A 83 -0.14 -7.81 10.85
N GLU A 84 0.77 -7.66 11.81
CA GLU A 84 2.19 -7.60 11.52
C GLU A 84 2.65 -8.93 10.88
N TRP A 85 3.61 -8.85 9.96
CA TRP A 85 4.15 -10.03 9.29
C TRP A 85 4.85 -10.99 10.27
N THR A 86 4.77 -12.28 9.98
CA THR A 86 5.44 -13.33 10.71
C THR A 86 6.67 -13.85 9.95
N HIS A 87 7.46 -14.72 10.59
CA HIS A 87 8.56 -15.40 9.92
C HIS A 87 8.11 -16.22 8.70
N ASP A 88 6.95 -16.85 8.80
CA ASP A 88 6.39 -17.67 7.73
C ASP A 88 5.94 -16.81 6.56
N ASP A 89 5.36 -15.63 6.81
CA ASP A 89 5.00 -14.65 5.77
C ASP A 89 6.24 -14.17 5.01
N LEU A 90 7.35 -13.91 5.73
CA LEU A 90 8.60 -13.51 5.12
C LEU A 90 9.18 -14.64 4.24
N ALA A 91 9.15 -15.88 4.72
CA ALA A 91 9.61 -17.03 3.97
C ALA A 91 8.76 -17.25 2.69
N ALA A 92 7.43 -17.14 2.81
CA ALA A 92 6.51 -17.23 1.69
C ALA A 92 6.74 -16.10 0.66
N THR A 93 6.90 -14.86 1.12
CA THR A 93 7.19 -13.72 0.24
C THR A 93 8.51 -13.92 -0.51
N ARG A 94 9.54 -14.39 0.19
CA ARG A 94 10.83 -14.71 -0.41
C ARG A 94 10.69 -15.77 -1.51
N ALA A 95 9.94 -16.83 -1.26
CA ALA A 95 9.69 -17.88 -2.25
C ALA A 95 8.99 -17.34 -3.50
N LEU A 96 8.03 -16.41 -3.35
CA LEU A 96 7.35 -15.75 -4.48
C LEU A 96 8.33 -14.92 -5.32
N VAL A 97 9.24 -14.18 -4.67
CA VAL A 97 10.27 -13.38 -5.37
C VAL A 97 11.26 -14.29 -6.11
N GLU A 98 11.81 -15.30 -5.41
CA GLU A 98 12.76 -16.25 -5.99
C GLU A 98 12.15 -17.09 -7.13
N GLY A 99 10.85 -17.37 -7.04
CA GLY A 99 10.06 -18.07 -8.06
C GLY A 99 9.59 -17.17 -9.22
N GLY A 100 9.91 -15.87 -9.22
CA GLY A 100 9.49 -14.91 -10.25
C GLY A 100 7.99 -14.60 -10.28
N GLN A 101 7.26 -14.95 -9.23
CA GLN A 101 5.82 -14.67 -9.09
C GLN A 101 5.53 -13.30 -8.50
N LEU A 102 6.52 -12.72 -7.81
CA LEU A 102 6.49 -11.37 -7.27
C LEU A 102 7.75 -10.63 -7.68
N SER A 103 7.61 -9.53 -8.41
CA SER A 103 8.71 -8.62 -8.71
C SER A 103 8.80 -7.53 -7.66
N LEU A 104 10.02 -7.23 -7.24
CA LEU A 104 10.39 -6.07 -6.42
C LEU A 104 11.15 -5.02 -7.24
N ASP A 105 11.18 -5.19 -8.57
CA ASP A 105 11.82 -4.25 -9.48
C ASP A 105 11.18 -2.87 -9.31
N ASP A 106 11.99 -1.83 -9.49
CA ASP A 106 11.61 -0.42 -9.37
C ASP A 106 11.19 0.06 -7.96
N LEU A 107 11.18 -0.81 -6.94
CA LEU A 107 10.96 -0.37 -5.55
C LEU A 107 12.17 0.37 -4.98
N ILE A 108 13.39 0.02 -5.41
CA ILE A 108 14.62 0.72 -4.98
C ILE A 108 14.80 1.92 -5.89
N THR A 109 14.32 3.07 -5.45
CA THR A 109 14.37 4.32 -6.23
C THR A 109 15.62 5.13 -5.96
N HIS A 110 16.21 4.99 -4.76
CA HIS A 110 17.34 5.80 -4.32
C HIS A 110 18.43 4.96 -3.68
N GLN A 111 19.68 5.37 -3.92
CA GLN A 111 20.83 4.75 -3.30
C GLN A 111 21.84 5.83 -2.87
N ALA A 112 22.45 5.65 -1.73
CA ALA A 112 23.51 6.52 -1.24
C ALA A 112 24.64 5.71 -0.59
N ARG A 113 25.83 6.30 -0.52
CA ARG A 113 26.91 5.75 0.29
C ARG A 113 26.64 6.02 1.76
N HIS A 114 27.12 5.14 2.64
CA HIS A 114 26.91 5.25 4.10
C HIS A 114 27.45 6.57 4.68
N GLU A 115 28.51 7.15 4.10
CA GLU A 115 29.04 8.45 4.53
C GLU A 115 28.01 9.60 4.39
N ASN A 116 27.08 9.45 3.45
CA ASN A 116 26.01 10.40 3.18
C ASN A 116 24.70 10.04 3.91
N ALA A 117 24.74 9.15 4.88
CA ALA A 117 23.54 8.64 5.56
C ALA A 117 22.61 9.73 6.04
N ARG A 118 23.16 10.82 6.62
CA ARG A 118 22.32 11.95 7.13
C ARG A 118 21.47 12.58 6.02
N ALA A 119 22.06 12.84 4.86
CA ALA A 119 21.34 13.41 3.72
C ALA A 119 20.36 12.40 3.13
N ALA A 120 20.76 11.13 3.05
CA ALA A 120 19.91 10.05 2.55
C ALA A 120 18.68 9.82 3.44
N TYR A 121 18.83 9.86 4.76
CA TYR A 121 17.69 9.82 5.70
C TYR A 121 16.75 11.00 5.49
N HIS A 122 17.28 12.22 5.37
CA HIS A 122 16.45 13.38 5.10
C HIS A 122 15.67 13.19 3.80
N GLN A 123 16.33 12.81 2.73
CA GLN A 123 15.69 12.56 1.43
C GLN A 123 14.61 11.47 1.55
N ALA A 124 14.92 10.35 2.20
CA ALA A 124 13.98 9.23 2.32
C ALA A 124 12.66 9.61 3.01
N PHE A 125 12.67 10.63 3.88
CA PHE A 125 11.46 11.06 4.61
C PHE A 125 10.82 12.34 4.06
N THR A 126 11.45 13.04 3.13
CA THR A 126 10.93 14.30 2.59
C THR A 126 10.66 14.28 1.09
N ASP A 127 11.27 13.35 0.37
CA ASP A 127 11.11 13.19 -1.07
C ASP A 127 9.97 12.20 -1.35
N PRO A 128 8.83 12.65 -1.90
CA PRO A 128 7.69 11.76 -2.21
C PRO A 128 8.02 10.71 -3.27
N ASP A 129 9.06 10.93 -4.10
CA ASP A 129 9.50 9.97 -5.10
C ASP A 129 10.45 8.91 -4.54
N CYS A 130 10.86 9.04 -3.28
CA CYS A 130 11.70 8.06 -2.60
C CYS A 130 10.86 6.92 -2.01
N LEU A 131 10.64 5.87 -2.78
CA LEU A 131 9.94 4.67 -2.30
C LEU A 131 10.83 3.83 -1.38
N LYS A 132 12.09 3.60 -1.78
CA LYS A 132 13.07 2.86 -0.99
C LYS A 132 14.46 3.45 -1.17
N MET A 133 15.08 3.86 -0.07
CA MET A 133 16.47 4.29 0.03
C MET A 133 17.35 3.14 0.49
N ILE A 134 18.42 2.84 -0.24
CA ILE A 134 19.44 1.88 0.16
C ILE A 134 20.74 2.61 0.52
N LEU A 135 21.31 2.28 1.68
CA LEU A 135 22.66 2.72 2.07
C LEU A 135 23.66 1.62 1.74
N ASN A 136 24.64 1.93 0.89
CA ASN A 136 25.71 1.01 0.50
C ASN A 136 26.87 1.08 1.48
N TRP A 137 27.22 -0.09 2.05
CA TRP A 137 28.32 -0.27 3.03
C TRP A 137 29.50 -1.07 2.45
N LYS A 138 29.46 -1.41 1.14
CA LYS A 138 30.39 -2.38 0.55
C LYS A 138 31.87 -1.91 0.52
N ASP A 139 32.13 -0.64 0.73
CA ASP A 139 33.49 -0.08 0.67
C ASP A 139 34.03 0.31 2.06
N VAL A 140 33.46 -0.22 3.12
CA VAL A 140 33.98 -0.04 4.48
C VAL A 140 34.97 -1.17 4.73
N SER A 141 36.27 -0.91 4.49
CA SER A 141 37.39 -1.79 4.89
C SER A 141 37.93 -1.36 6.25
#